data_941aa9e7c5ab6c5deb69f95c56ecb258
#
_entry.id   941aa9e7c5ab6c5deb69f95c56ecb258
#
_cell.length_a   1.000
_cell.length_b   1.000
_cell.length_c   1.000
_cell.angle_alpha   90.00
_cell.angle_beta   90.00
_cell.angle_gamma   90.00
#
_symmetry.space_group_name_H-M   'P 1'
#
loop_
_entity.id
_entity.type
_entity.pdbx_description
1 polymer ?
#
loop_
_entity_poly.entity_id
_entity_poly.type
_entity_poly.pdbx_seq_one_letter_code
_entity_poly.pdbx_strand_id
1 'polypeptide(L)'
;TTKRGIGPAYEDKVARQGIRMLDLQEKKTCDEKIKTVLKEKNKIIRKVFEEKGFAVKDISRILYRNYNYIKEFVCDTNEFLVQEIKKDKKVLFEGAQGAMLDIDHGTYPFVTSSSTISANASAGTGVPFSSLGDVVGVSKAYTTRVGHGPFPTEMFDETGLTLREFGTEYGATTGRPRRCGWLDLVALKHAITISGINLLALTKVDILSIFSEIKVCIAYKIGNKRVTTFPLDYRELDKVKPVYKKFPSWTQESLSSNKIPNNLKALIKFIEKFLEIKVSMISIGPERSEIIYL
;
A
#
# COMPACT_ATOMS: atom_id res chain seq x y z
N THR A 1 10.08 8.14 -6.90
CA THR A 1 10.85 7.55 -5.79
C THR A 1 10.96 8.51 -4.61
N THR A 2 10.97 7.97 -3.39
CA THR A 2 11.13 8.75 -2.14
C THR A 2 12.60 9.09 -1.86
N LYS A 3 13.55 8.56 -2.64
CA LYS A 3 15.00 8.71 -2.46
C LYS A 3 15.50 8.28 -1.06
N ARG A 4 14.89 7.25 -0.46
CA ARG A 4 15.24 6.69 0.86
C ARG A 4 16.05 5.39 0.76
N GLY A 5 16.53 5.01 -0.43
CA GLY A 5 17.37 3.83 -0.64
C GLY A 5 16.65 2.49 -0.62
N ILE A 6 15.31 2.46 -0.64
CA ILE A 6 14.53 1.22 -0.56
C ILE A 6 14.78 0.31 -1.78
N GLY A 7 14.73 0.85 -3.01
CA GLY A 7 15.02 0.09 -4.22
C GLY A 7 16.39 -0.60 -4.18
N PRO A 8 17.50 0.15 -3.98
CA PRO A 8 18.83 -0.44 -3.84
C PRO A 8 18.96 -1.47 -2.71
N ALA A 9 18.24 -1.30 -1.59
CA ALA A 9 18.25 -2.27 -0.51
C ALA A 9 17.59 -3.61 -0.91
N TYR A 10 16.49 -3.56 -1.66
CA TYR A 10 15.85 -4.76 -2.21
C TYR A 10 16.68 -5.41 -3.31
N GLU A 11 17.36 -4.62 -4.16
CA GLU A 11 18.33 -5.11 -5.13
C GLU A 11 19.43 -5.90 -4.44
N ASP A 12 20.04 -5.34 -3.39
CA ASP A 12 21.08 -5.99 -2.62
C ASP A 12 20.55 -7.25 -1.88
N LYS A 13 19.31 -7.22 -1.39
CA LYS A 13 18.67 -8.40 -0.78
C LYS A 13 18.57 -9.55 -1.77
N VAL A 14 18.06 -9.29 -2.98
CA VAL A 14 17.88 -10.31 -4.02
C VAL A 14 19.24 -10.81 -4.54
N ALA A 15 20.22 -9.91 -4.68
CA ALA A 15 21.61 -10.26 -4.99
C ALA A 15 22.34 -10.99 -3.84
N ARG A 16 21.71 -11.13 -2.67
CA ARG A 16 22.27 -11.77 -1.46
C ARG A 16 23.51 -11.05 -0.91
N GLN A 17 23.59 -9.75 -1.14
CA GLN A 17 24.65 -8.85 -0.67
C GLN A 17 24.19 -7.94 0.48
N GLY A 18 22.88 -7.90 0.75
CA GLY A 18 22.30 -7.08 1.81
C GLY A 18 22.85 -7.43 3.19
N ILE A 19 23.00 -6.42 4.05
CA ILE A 19 23.36 -6.59 5.46
C ILE A 19 22.09 -6.81 6.27
N ARG A 20 22.06 -7.89 7.03
CA ARG A 20 20.92 -8.25 7.89
C ARG A 20 21.18 -7.85 9.34
N MET A 21 20.13 -7.75 10.15
CA MET A 21 20.26 -7.49 11.58
C MET A 21 21.14 -8.54 12.29
N LEU A 22 21.05 -9.81 11.85
CA LEU A 22 21.89 -10.88 12.36
C LEU A 22 23.41 -10.63 12.14
N ASP A 23 23.77 -10.02 11.00
CA ASP A 23 25.17 -9.71 10.69
C ASP A 23 25.78 -8.73 11.69
N LEU A 24 24.94 -7.86 12.31
CA LEU A 24 25.39 -6.86 13.27
C LEU A 24 25.73 -7.43 14.65
N GLN A 25 25.40 -8.69 14.92
CA GLN A 25 25.74 -9.34 16.18
C GLN A 25 27.25 -9.62 16.26
N GLU A 26 27.92 -9.81 15.11
CA GLU A 26 29.34 -10.09 15.07
C GLU A 26 30.05 -9.06 14.16
N LYS A 27 30.71 -8.10 14.84
CA LYS A 27 31.28 -6.91 14.20
C LYS A 27 32.30 -7.21 13.11
N LYS A 28 33.17 -8.17 13.33
CA LYS A 28 34.27 -8.51 12.41
C LYS A 28 33.70 -9.02 11.09
N THR A 29 32.79 -9.97 11.15
CA THR A 29 32.12 -10.58 9.98
C THR A 29 31.29 -9.54 9.23
N CYS A 30 30.61 -8.66 9.95
CA CYS A 30 29.85 -7.57 9.34
C CYS A 30 30.77 -6.59 8.60
N ASP A 31 31.90 -6.17 9.19
CA ASP A 31 32.86 -5.27 8.56
C ASP A 31 33.48 -5.88 7.28
N GLU A 32 33.76 -7.19 7.27
CA GLU A 32 34.22 -7.91 6.09
C GLU A 32 33.18 -7.93 4.97
N LYS A 33 31.90 -8.14 5.34
CA LYS A 33 30.77 -8.08 4.41
C LYS A 33 30.61 -6.67 3.83
N ILE A 34 30.65 -5.64 4.68
CA ILE A 34 30.63 -4.23 4.24
C ILE A 34 31.77 -3.95 3.27
N LYS A 35 32.99 -4.40 3.57
CA LYS A 35 34.18 -4.23 2.71
C LYS A 35 33.95 -4.83 1.32
N THR A 36 33.40 -6.03 1.26
CA THR A 36 33.11 -6.74 0.01
C THR A 36 32.09 -5.97 -0.84
N VAL A 37 30.98 -5.58 -0.24
CA VAL A 37 29.91 -4.84 -0.93
C VAL A 37 30.39 -3.47 -1.38
N LEU A 38 31.09 -2.74 -0.51
CA LEU A 38 31.59 -1.39 -0.84
C LEU A 38 32.62 -1.40 -1.97
N LYS A 39 33.37 -2.48 -2.16
CA LYS A 39 34.33 -2.58 -3.27
C LYS A 39 33.63 -2.37 -4.63
N GLU A 40 32.47 -2.96 -4.80
CA GLU A 40 31.69 -2.84 -6.06
C GLU A 40 30.88 -1.55 -6.09
N LYS A 41 30.19 -1.21 -5.02
CA LYS A 41 29.38 0.04 -4.96
C LYS A 41 30.25 1.28 -5.16
N ASN A 42 31.44 1.32 -4.56
CA ASN A 42 32.38 2.43 -4.74
C ASN A 42 32.93 2.54 -6.18
N LYS A 43 33.00 1.44 -6.95
CA LYS A 43 33.36 1.54 -8.38
C LYS A 43 32.27 2.29 -9.14
N ILE A 44 30.99 1.97 -8.88
CA ILE A 44 29.87 2.66 -9.52
C ILE A 44 29.83 4.11 -9.09
N ILE A 45 29.93 4.40 -7.78
CA ILE A 45 29.89 5.75 -7.23
C ILE A 45 30.98 6.62 -7.86
N ARG A 46 32.22 6.12 -7.97
CA ARG A 46 33.34 6.89 -8.51
C ARG A 46 33.33 7.02 -10.02
N LYS A 47 32.96 5.94 -10.75
CA LYS A 47 33.08 5.89 -12.20
C LYS A 47 31.84 6.37 -12.95
N VAL A 48 30.65 6.21 -12.35
CA VAL A 48 29.38 6.54 -12.99
C VAL A 48 28.84 7.86 -12.44
N PHE A 49 28.94 8.05 -11.13
CA PHE A 49 28.40 9.26 -10.49
C PHE A 49 29.48 10.32 -10.20
N GLU A 50 30.76 10.01 -10.46
CA GLU A 50 31.92 10.91 -10.25
C GLU A 50 32.01 11.45 -8.82
N GLU A 51 31.50 10.67 -7.85
CA GLU A 51 31.42 11.05 -6.44
C GLU A 51 32.48 10.30 -5.60
N LYS A 52 32.81 10.87 -4.45
CA LYS A 52 33.71 10.26 -3.49
C LYS A 52 33.04 9.04 -2.83
N GLY A 53 33.57 7.85 -3.07
CA GLY A 53 33.05 6.65 -2.42
C GLY A 53 33.11 6.68 -0.88
N PHE A 54 32.59 5.64 -0.24
CA PHE A 54 32.52 5.52 1.22
C PHE A 54 33.63 4.64 1.77
N ALA A 55 34.07 4.91 3.01
CA ALA A 55 35.00 4.05 3.74
C ALA A 55 34.21 3.05 4.62
N VAL A 56 34.72 1.82 4.73
CA VAL A 56 34.15 0.78 5.60
C VAL A 56 33.93 1.28 7.02
N LYS A 57 34.94 1.95 7.57
CA LYS A 57 34.93 2.54 8.93
C LYS A 57 33.76 3.48 9.16
N ASP A 58 33.37 4.29 8.18
CA ASP A 58 32.28 5.26 8.34
C ASP A 58 30.91 4.59 8.31
N ILE A 59 30.72 3.63 7.41
CA ILE A 59 29.49 2.83 7.35
C ILE A 59 29.34 1.99 8.62
N SER A 60 30.39 1.27 9.02
CA SER A 60 30.40 0.47 10.23
C SER A 60 30.06 1.32 11.47
N ARG A 61 30.67 2.48 11.62
CA ARG A 61 30.39 3.39 12.74
C ARG A 61 28.93 3.79 12.81
N ILE A 62 28.29 4.15 11.69
CA ILE A 62 26.89 4.53 11.63
C ILE A 62 26.00 3.34 12.00
N LEU A 63 26.25 2.16 11.43
CA LEU A 63 25.46 0.96 11.68
C LEU A 63 25.54 0.55 13.16
N TYR A 64 26.73 0.49 13.74
CA TYR A 64 26.89 0.06 15.14
C TYR A 64 26.41 1.08 16.14
N ARG A 65 26.52 2.38 15.84
CA ARG A 65 25.88 3.40 16.67
C ARG A 65 24.37 3.17 16.75
N ASN A 66 23.71 2.94 15.62
CA ASN A 66 22.28 2.72 15.59
C ASN A 66 21.87 1.34 16.16
N TYR A 67 22.65 0.29 15.86
CA TYR A 67 22.42 -1.04 16.41
C TYR A 67 22.45 -1.08 17.94
N ASN A 68 23.33 -0.32 18.56
CA ASN A 68 23.42 -0.26 20.03
C ASN A 68 22.16 0.23 20.71
N TYR A 69 21.32 1.03 20.04
CA TYR A 69 20.03 1.47 20.56
C TYR A 69 18.95 0.39 20.48
N ILE A 70 19.07 -0.57 19.56
CA ILE A 70 18.01 -1.53 19.28
C ILE A 70 18.41 -2.98 19.55
N LYS A 71 19.68 -3.26 19.90
CA LYS A 71 20.22 -4.63 20.00
C LYS A 71 19.45 -5.52 20.99
N GLU A 72 18.93 -4.95 22.08
CA GLU A 72 18.13 -5.67 23.07
C GLU A 72 16.75 -6.11 22.54
N PHE A 73 16.27 -5.47 21.47
CA PHE A 73 15.01 -5.83 20.78
C PHE A 73 15.22 -6.76 19.58
N VAL A 74 16.49 -7.12 19.26
CA VAL A 74 16.79 -7.99 18.13
C VAL A 74 16.74 -9.44 18.57
N CYS A 75 15.82 -10.19 17.99
CA CYS A 75 15.63 -11.62 18.27
C CYS A 75 15.30 -12.40 16.99
N ASP A 76 15.16 -13.70 17.10
CA ASP A 76 14.52 -14.51 16.06
C ASP A 76 13.02 -14.22 16.07
N THR A 77 12.59 -13.34 15.15
CA THR A 77 11.21 -12.88 15.07
C THR A 77 10.25 -13.97 14.60
N ASN A 78 10.73 -14.97 13.85
CA ASN A 78 9.91 -16.09 13.44
C ASN A 78 9.54 -16.95 14.66
N GLU A 79 10.54 -17.40 15.40
CA GLU A 79 10.31 -18.20 16.62
C GLU A 79 9.44 -17.44 17.62
N PHE A 80 9.75 -16.16 17.86
CA PHE A 80 8.98 -15.31 18.75
C PHE A 80 7.50 -15.27 18.36
N LEU A 81 7.18 -14.94 17.11
CA LEU A 81 5.80 -14.84 16.63
C LEU A 81 5.06 -16.17 16.68
N VAL A 82 5.70 -17.27 16.27
CA VAL A 82 5.11 -18.60 16.31
C VAL A 82 4.78 -19.02 17.76
N GLN A 83 5.66 -18.70 18.72
CA GLN A 83 5.41 -19.01 20.12
C GLN A 83 4.27 -18.16 20.70
N GLU A 84 4.19 -16.88 20.35
CA GLU A 84 3.09 -16.01 20.83
C GLU A 84 1.73 -16.42 20.22
N ILE A 85 1.69 -16.83 18.96
CA ILE A 85 0.47 -17.38 18.33
C ILE A 85 0.04 -18.68 19.02
N LYS A 86 0.98 -19.57 19.36
CA LYS A 86 0.67 -20.80 20.11
C LYS A 86 0.12 -20.55 21.52
N LYS A 87 0.38 -19.37 22.08
CA LYS A 87 -0.19 -18.91 23.37
C LYS A 87 -1.51 -18.16 23.20
N ASP A 88 -2.16 -18.28 22.03
CA ASP A 88 -3.42 -17.58 21.69
C ASP A 88 -3.34 -16.07 21.76
N LYS A 89 -2.13 -15.49 21.59
CA LYS A 89 -1.97 -14.05 21.48
C LYS A 89 -2.51 -13.56 20.14
N LYS A 90 -3.25 -12.45 20.18
CA LYS A 90 -3.74 -11.78 18.97
C LYS A 90 -2.58 -11.00 18.32
N VAL A 91 -2.27 -11.35 17.08
CA VAL A 91 -1.23 -10.71 16.28
C VAL A 91 -1.87 -9.97 15.11
N LEU A 92 -1.59 -8.68 15.00
CA LEU A 92 -1.98 -7.86 13.86
C LEU A 92 -0.80 -7.72 12.91
N PHE A 93 -0.98 -8.15 11.66
CA PHE A 93 -0.03 -7.87 10.58
C PHE A 93 -0.50 -6.64 9.82
N GLU A 94 0.24 -5.55 9.93
CA GLU A 94 -0.04 -4.32 9.21
C GLU A 94 0.91 -4.19 8.00
N GLY A 95 0.32 -4.17 6.80
CA GLY A 95 1.04 -3.93 5.55
C GLY A 95 1.33 -2.45 5.33
N ALA A 96 2.21 -2.17 4.38
CA ALA A 96 2.52 -0.82 3.92
C ALA A 96 2.22 -0.69 2.42
N GLN A 97 2.14 0.55 1.92
CA GLN A 97 1.80 0.91 0.53
C GLN A 97 0.37 0.47 0.15
N GLY A 98 0.22 -0.40 -0.85
CA GLY A 98 -1.07 -0.92 -1.31
C GLY A 98 -0.90 -1.94 -2.42
N ALA A 99 -1.90 -2.80 -2.62
CA ALA A 99 -1.86 -3.95 -3.51
C ALA A 99 -1.46 -3.59 -4.96
N MET A 100 -1.91 -2.42 -5.48
CA MET A 100 -1.57 -1.98 -6.83
C MET A 100 -0.10 -1.51 -6.98
N LEU A 101 0.65 -1.41 -5.89
CA LEU A 101 2.08 -1.11 -5.85
C LEU A 101 2.95 -2.35 -5.60
N ASP A 102 2.35 -3.53 -5.52
CA ASP A 102 3.08 -4.79 -5.36
C ASP A 102 4.04 -5.01 -6.51
N ILE A 103 5.26 -5.49 -6.21
CA ILE A 103 6.32 -5.67 -7.21
C ILE A 103 5.95 -6.66 -8.31
N ASP A 104 5.18 -7.71 -7.96
CA ASP A 104 4.83 -8.80 -8.88
C ASP A 104 3.42 -8.64 -9.47
N HIS A 105 2.48 -8.14 -8.68
CA HIS A 105 1.05 -8.13 -9.01
C HIS A 105 0.47 -6.73 -9.22
N GLY A 106 1.26 -5.68 -8.98
CA GLY A 106 0.84 -4.30 -9.18
C GLY A 106 0.99 -3.81 -10.62
N THR A 107 0.89 -2.50 -10.80
CA THR A 107 1.00 -1.82 -12.10
C THR A 107 2.47 -1.65 -12.53
N TYR A 108 3.21 -2.75 -12.67
CA TYR A 108 4.62 -2.71 -13.08
C TYR A 108 4.81 -1.94 -14.41
N PRO A 109 5.84 -1.07 -14.54
CA PRO A 109 6.95 -0.82 -13.62
C PRO A 109 6.67 0.27 -12.55
N PHE A 110 5.45 0.76 -12.45
CA PHE A 110 5.06 1.84 -11.52
C PHE A 110 4.65 1.28 -10.15
N VAL A 111 5.55 0.56 -9.51
CA VAL A 111 5.37 -0.19 -8.27
C VAL A 111 6.45 0.15 -7.25
N THR A 112 6.30 -0.36 -6.01
CA THR A 112 7.40 -0.37 -5.03
C THR A 112 8.28 -1.59 -5.23
N SER A 113 9.43 -1.63 -4.56
CA SER A 113 10.37 -2.76 -4.67
C SER A 113 10.02 -3.94 -3.76
N SER A 114 8.94 -3.84 -3.01
CA SER A 114 8.50 -4.87 -2.06
C SER A 114 7.20 -5.53 -2.48
N SER A 115 6.94 -6.73 -1.97
CA SER A 115 5.61 -7.31 -2.00
C SER A 115 4.71 -6.61 -0.97
N THR A 116 3.53 -6.17 -1.40
CA THR A 116 2.58 -5.39 -0.58
C THR A 116 1.25 -6.11 -0.38
N ILE A 117 1.09 -7.30 -0.96
CA ILE A 117 -0.09 -8.14 -0.76
C ILE A 117 0.00 -8.89 0.58
N SER A 118 -1.13 -9.37 1.08
CA SER A 118 -1.24 -10.05 2.40
C SER A 118 -0.33 -11.27 2.54
N ALA A 119 -0.08 -12.01 1.45
CA ALA A 119 0.82 -13.18 1.44
C ALA A 119 2.23 -12.84 1.97
N ASN A 120 2.66 -11.57 1.85
CA ASN A 120 3.93 -11.12 2.39
C ASN A 120 3.97 -11.13 3.92
N ALA A 121 2.86 -11.14 4.62
CA ALA A 121 2.84 -11.32 6.07
C ALA A 121 3.50 -12.66 6.46
N SER A 122 3.13 -13.75 5.80
CA SER A 122 3.77 -15.05 6.00
C SER A 122 5.20 -15.09 5.46
N ALA A 123 5.43 -14.67 4.21
CA ALA A 123 6.74 -14.72 3.58
C ALA A 123 7.78 -13.84 4.30
N GLY A 124 7.38 -12.68 4.78
CA GLY A 124 8.27 -11.71 5.43
C GLY A 124 8.58 -12.03 6.89
N THR A 125 7.67 -12.68 7.61
CA THR A 125 7.82 -13.00 9.03
C THR A 125 8.18 -14.47 9.29
N GLY A 126 7.94 -15.35 8.30
CA GLY A 126 8.09 -16.80 8.45
C GLY A 126 6.97 -17.48 9.24
N VAL A 127 5.93 -16.76 9.65
CA VAL A 127 4.74 -17.35 10.28
C VAL A 127 4.02 -18.23 9.26
N PRO A 128 3.56 -19.45 9.63
CA PRO A 128 2.84 -20.33 8.72
C PRO A 128 1.61 -19.63 8.13
N PHE A 129 1.40 -19.78 6.84
CA PHE A 129 0.23 -19.21 6.15
C PHE A 129 -1.10 -19.62 6.80
N SER A 130 -1.18 -20.87 7.28
CA SER A 130 -2.34 -21.41 8.00
C SER A 130 -2.66 -20.70 9.33
N SER A 131 -1.73 -19.89 9.84
CA SER A 131 -1.94 -19.10 11.06
C SER A 131 -2.46 -17.70 10.78
N LEU A 132 -2.60 -17.31 9.51
CA LEU A 132 -3.21 -16.04 9.15
C LEU A 132 -4.72 -16.17 9.23
N GLY A 133 -5.36 -15.22 9.92
CA GLY A 133 -6.82 -15.13 10.02
C GLY A 133 -7.41 -14.26 8.90
N ASP A 134 -8.40 -13.43 9.27
CA ASP A 134 -9.06 -12.54 8.34
C ASP A 134 -8.08 -11.52 7.73
N VAL A 135 -8.28 -11.25 6.44
CA VAL A 135 -7.53 -10.22 5.71
C VAL A 135 -8.44 -9.03 5.47
N VAL A 136 -8.20 -7.95 6.20
CA VAL A 136 -8.96 -6.70 6.07
C VAL A 136 -8.30 -5.81 5.03
N GLY A 137 -9.00 -5.57 3.92
CA GLY A 137 -8.60 -4.58 2.92
C GLY A 137 -9.04 -3.18 3.35
N VAL A 138 -8.10 -2.25 3.45
CA VAL A 138 -8.43 -0.84 3.69
C VAL A 138 -8.50 -0.11 2.35
N SER A 139 -9.70 0.38 1.99
CA SER A 139 -9.93 1.17 0.78
C SER A 139 -10.55 2.50 1.13
N LYS A 140 -10.10 3.55 0.46
CA LYS A 140 -10.86 4.81 0.48
C LYS A 140 -12.13 4.65 -0.35
N ALA A 141 -13.14 5.47 -0.07
CA ALA A 141 -14.36 5.56 -0.88
C ALA A 141 -14.12 6.22 -2.26
N TYR A 142 -12.89 6.56 -2.56
CA TYR A 142 -12.39 7.08 -3.83
C TYR A 142 -10.96 6.57 -4.05
N THR A 143 -10.40 6.78 -5.24
CA THR A 143 -9.07 6.29 -5.58
C THR A 143 -8.03 7.41 -5.53
N THR A 144 -6.84 7.12 -5.02
CA THR A 144 -5.70 8.04 -5.07
C THR A 144 -4.43 7.34 -5.55
N ARG A 145 -3.56 8.09 -6.21
CA ARG A 145 -2.25 7.61 -6.63
C ARG A 145 -1.18 8.69 -6.45
N VAL A 146 0.01 8.28 -6.01
CA VAL A 146 1.20 9.14 -5.97
C VAL A 146 2.12 8.76 -7.12
N GLY A 147 2.64 9.77 -7.83
CA GLY A 147 3.60 9.56 -8.92
C GLY A 147 2.96 9.10 -10.22
N HIS A 148 3.82 8.59 -11.11
CA HIS A 148 3.44 8.15 -12.45
C HIS A 148 2.72 6.79 -12.45
N GLY A 149 2.25 6.42 -13.64
CA GLY A 149 1.58 5.15 -13.90
C GLY A 149 0.09 5.31 -14.16
N PRO A 150 -0.55 4.24 -14.65
CA PRO A 150 -1.93 4.27 -15.08
C PRO A 150 -2.88 4.54 -13.93
N PHE A 151 -3.92 5.33 -14.22
CA PHE A 151 -4.96 5.68 -13.28
C PHE A 151 -6.29 5.88 -14.03
N PRO A 152 -7.02 4.82 -14.34
CA PRO A 152 -8.19 4.86 -15.21
C PRO A 152 -9.29 5.85 -14.79
N THR A 153 -9.47 6.06 -13.50
CA THR A 153 -10.53 6.92 -12.96
C THR A 153 -10.03 8.30 -12.55
N GLU A 154 -8.80 8.68 -12.92
CA GLU A 154 -8.24 10.00 -12.58
C GLU A 154 -9.12 11.14 -13.10
N MET A 155 -9.27 12.17 -12.28
CA MET A 155 -10.00 13.38 -12.59
C MET A 155 -9.04 14.56 -12.73
N PHE A 156 -9.11 15.22 -13.89
CA PHE A 156 -8.26 16.37 -14.22
C PHE A 156 -9.01 17.71 -14.10
N ASP A 157 -10.28 17.64 -13.69
CA ASP A 157 -11.19 18.79 -13.55
C ASP A 157 -11.23 19.31 -12.10
N GLU A 158 -12.08 20.30 -11.87
CA GLU A 158 -12.33 20.86 -10.55
C GLU A 158 -12.76 19.81 -9.52
N THR A 159 -13.46 18.76 -9.94
CA THR A 159 -13.90 17.67 -9.06
C THR A 159 -12.68 16.96 -8.44
N GLY A 160 -11.64 16.70 -9.25
CA GLY A 160 -10.40 16.09 -8.79
C GLY A 160 -9.60 16.99 -7.84
N LEU A 161 -9.59 18.29 -8.10
CA LEU A 161 -8.96 19.30 -7.23
C LEU A 161 -9.70 19.38 -5.89
N THR A 162 -11.00 19.53 -5.93
CA THR A 162 -11.87 19.58 -4.74
C THR A 162 -11.67 18.33 -3.87
N LEU A 163 -11.67 17.15 -4.48
CA LEU A 163 -11.45 15.88 -3.76
C LEU A 163 -10.07 15.82 -3.08
N ARG A 164 -9.04 16.35 -3.73
CA ARG A 164 -7.68 16.44 -3.16
C ARG A 164 -7.62 17.35 -1.94
N GLU A 165 -8.21 18.54 -2.04
CA GLU A 165 -8.16 19.52 -0.97
C GLU A 165 -8.96 19.05 0.25
N PHE A 166 -10.24 18.70 0.07
CA PHE A 166 -11.09 18.22 1.16
C PHE A 166 -10.59 16.89 1.75
N GLY A 167 -10.11 16.00 0.88
CA GLY A 167 -9.52 14.73 1.31
C GLY A 167 -8.12 14.88 1.92
N THR A 168 -7.52 16.06 1.90
CA THR A 168 -6.13 16.31 2.36
C THR A 168 -5.16 15.31 1.71
N GLU A 169 -5.29 15.13 0.37
CA GLU A 169 -4.58 14.08 -0.36
C GLU A 169 -3.17 14.51 -0.75
N TYR A 170 -2.30 14.51 0.24
CA TYR A 170 -0.87 14.80 0.14
C TYR A 170 -0.04 13.65 0.73
N GLY A 171 1.15 13.43 0.21
CA GLY A 171 2.06 12.39 0.71
C GLY A 171 2.59 12.75 2.10
N ALA A 172 2.39 11.91 3.09
CA ALA A 172 2.81 12.17 4.47
C ALA A 172 4.32 12.48 4.59
N THR A 173 5.16 11.79 3.82
CA THR A 173 6.63 11.95 3.88
C THR A 173 7.16 13.04 2.95
N THR A 174 6.51 13.28 1.82
CA THR A 174 7.04 14.13 0.75
C THR A 174 6.23 15.39 0.51
N GLY A 175 5.04 15.52 1.12
CA GLY A 175 4.10 16.62 0.86
C GLY A 175 3.56 16.69 -0.57
N ARG A 176 3.91 15.73 -1.44
CA ARG A 176 3.50 15.74 -2.84
C ARG A 176 1.99 15.55 -2.96
N PRO A 177 1.31 16.33 -3.83
CA PRO A 177 -0.11 16.13 -4.09
C PRO A 177 -0.35 14.74 -4.70
N ARG A 178 -1.41 14.09 -4.24
CA ARG A 178 -1.88 12.83 -4.82
C ARG A 178 -2.81 13.13 -5.99
N ARG A 179 -2.74 12.32 -7.02
CA ARG A 179 -3.73 12.24 -8.10
C ARG A 179 -4.99 11.63 -7.50
N CYS A 180 -6.16 12.18 -7.82
CA CYS A 180 -7.44 11.73 -7.27
C CYS A 180 -8.39 11.30 -8.37
N GLY A 181 -9.24 10.33 -8.09
CA GLY A 181 -10.23 9.81 -9.02
C GLY A 181 -11.37 9.11 -8.31
N TRP A 182 -12.46 8.83 -9.03
CA TRP A 182 -13.58 8.07 -8.50
C TRP A 182 -13.17 6.64 -8.11
N LEU A 183 -13.93 6.04 -7.19
CA LEU A 183 -13.70 4.66 -6.75
C LEU A 183 -13.71 3.71 -7.95
N ASP A 184 -12.65 2.91 -8.06
CA ASP A 184 -12.47 1.93 -9.12
C ASP A 184 -12.69 0.51 -8.59
N LEU A 185 -13.89 -0.02 -8.80
CA LEU A 185 -14.23 -1.38 -8.34
C LEU A 185 -13.55 -2.47 -9.15
N VAL A 186 -13.13 -2.19 -10.40
CA VAL A 186 -12.38 -3.17 -11.20
C VAL A 186 -10.99 -3.36 -10.62
N ALA A 187 -10.29 -2.26 -10.33
CA ALA A 187 -8.99 -2.29 -9.66
C ALA A 187 -9.11 -2.85 -8.23
N LEU A 188 -10.15 -2.48 -7.48
CA LEU A 188 -10.37 -2.97 -6.12
C LEU A 188 -10.66 -4.48 -6.11
N LYS A 189 -11.46 -5.00 -7.06
CA LYS A 189 -11.70 -6.46 -7.19
C LYS A 189 -10.40 -7.22 -7.48
N HIS A 190 -9.54 -6.67 -8.31
CA HIS A 190 -8.21 -7.23 -8.54
C HIS A 190 -7.37 -7.25 -7.25
N ALA A 191 -7.30 -6.13 -6.53
CA ALA A 191 -6.56 -6.03 -5.27
C ALA A 191 -7.08 -7.03 -4.22
N ILE A 192 -8.39 -7.22 -4.12
CA ILE A 192 -9.05 -8.21 -3.26
C ILE A 192 -8.58 -9.62 -3.61
N THR A 193 -8.62 -9.96 -4.89
CA THR A 193 -8.24 -11.29 -5.39
C THR A 193 -6.79 -11.64 -5.09
N ILE A 194 -5.85 -10.74 -5.45
CA ILE A 194 -4.41 -11.02 -5.27
C ILE A 194 -3.98 -11.01 -3.79
N SER A 195 -4.74 -10.33 -2.94
CA SER A 195 -4.45 -10.24 -1.50
C SER A 195 -5.30 -11.19 -0.64
N GLY A 196 -6.25 -11.93 -1.21
CA GLY A 196 -7.14 -12.80 -0.43
C GLY A 196 -7.96 -12.04 0.62
N ILE A 197 -8.33 -10.78 0.32
CA ILE A 197 -9.11 -9.94 1.23
C ILE A 197 -10.53 -10.53 1.36
N ASN A 198 -10.98 -10.73 2.59
CA ASN A 198 -12.32 -11.25 2.88
C ASN A 198 -13.21 -10.25 3.64
N LEU A 199 -12.63 -9.18 4.16
CA LEU A 199 -13.35 -8.07 4.79
C LEU A 199 -12.85 -6.74 4.24
N LEU A 200 -13.73 -5.75 4.06
CA LEU A 200 -13.37 -4.43 3.57
C LEU A 200 -13.65 -3.36 4.63
N ALA A 201 -12.66 -2.51 4.87
CA ALA A 201 -12.82 -1.25 5.59
C ALA A 201 -12.87 -0.11 4.57
N LEU A 202 -14.02 0.56 4.45
CA LEU A 202 -14.20 1.69 3.53
C LEU A 202 -14.01 3.01 4.28
N THR A 203 -12.94 3.71 3.97
CA THR A 203 -12.57 4.94 4.67
C THR A 203 -12.91 6.19 3.87
N LYS A 204 -12.95 7.34 4.55
CA LYS A 204 -13.18 8.66 3.94
C LYS A 204 -14.51 8.79 3.20
N VAL A 205 -15.56 8.15 3.70
CA VAL A 205 -16.91 8.31 3.13
C VAL A 205 -17.47 9.69 3.39
N ASP A 206 -17.03 10.36 4.45
CA ASP A 206 -17.32 11.75 4.80
C ASP A 206 -16.91 12.72 3.68
N ILE A 207 -15.75 12.50 3.07
CA ILE A 207 -15.22 13.37 2.00
C ILE A 207 -16.13 13.39 0.78
N LEU A 208 -16.86 12.33 0.50
CA LEU A 208 -17.77 12.27 -0.65
C LEU A 208 -19.05 13.07 -0.45
N SER A 209 -19.37 13.51 0.77
CA SER A 209 -20.56 14.30 1.09
C SER A 209 -20.57 15.70 0.46
N ILE A 210 -19.40 16.18 0.00
CA ILE A 210 -19.27 17.49 -0.68
C ILE A 210 -19.84 17.49 -2.10
N PHE A 211 -20.09 16.32 -2.68
CA PHE A 211 -20.63 16.18 -4.03
C PHE A 211 -22.13 15.90 -4.00
N SER A 212 -22.84 16.31 -5.04
CA SER A 212 -24.26 15.96 -5.23
C SER A 212 -24.43 14.54 -5.79
N GLU A 213 -23.48 14.09 -6.60
CA GLU A 213 -23.48 12.78 -7.27
C GLU A 213 -22.09 12.12 -7.12
N ILE A 214 -22.08 10.85 -6.80
CA ILE A 214 -20.89 10.01 -6.71
C ILE A 214 -20.85 9.06 -7.90
N LYS A 215 -19.68 8.91 -8.52
CA LYS A 215 -19.46 7.97 -9.61
C LYS A 215 -18.56 6.82 -9.13
N VAL A 216 -18.92 5.61 -9.51
CA VAL A 216 -18.14 4.39 -9.20
C VAL A 216 -17.84 3.66 -10.51
N CYS A 217 -16.59 3.40 -10.79
CA CYS A 217 -16.18 2.66 -11.98
C CYS A 217 -16.48 1.16 -11.79
N ILE A 218 -17.27 0.61 -12.72
CA ILE A 218 -17.75 -0.78 -12.69
C ILE A 218 -17.25 -1.64 -13.85
N ALA A 219 -16.61 -1.02 -14.82
CA ALA A 219 -16.01 -1.69 -15.98
C ALA A 219 -15.08 -0.72 -16.69
N TYR A 220 -14.27 -1.24 -17.58
CA TYR A 220 -13.51 -0.45 -18.55
C TYR A 220 -13.98 -0.69 -19.97
N LYS A 221 -13.76 0.30 -20.84
CA LYS A 221 -13.83 0.16 -22.29
C LYS A 221 -12.43 0.15 -22.86
N ILE A 222 -12.10 -0.89 -23.65
CA ILE A 222 -10.88 -1.00 -24.45
C ILE A 222 -11.34 -1.12 -25.91
N GLY A 223 -11.20 -0.05 -26.69
CA GLY A 223 -11.87 0.06 -27.99
C GLY A 223 -13.38 -0.09 -27.84
N ASN A 224 -13.96 -1.07 -28.50
CA ASN A 224 -15.40 -1.39 -28.44
C ASN A 224 -15.76 -2.45 -27.37
N LYS A 225 -14.77 -3.06 -26.73
CA LYS A 225 -15.02 -4.11 -25.74
C LYS A 225 -15.21 -3.51 -24.35
N ARG A 226 -16.24 -4.00 -23.64
CA ARG A 226 -16.41 -3.74 -22.20
C ARG A 226 -15.74 -4.89 -21.43
N VAL A 227 -14.85 -4.55 -20.50
CA VAL A 227 -14.12 -5.51 -19.66
C VAL A 227 -14.34 -5.19 -18.17
N THR A 228 -14.44 -6.23 -17.35
CA THR A 228 -14.63 -6.13 -15.90
C THR A 228 -13.43 -6.72 -15.13
N THR A 229 -12.44 -7.21 -15.87
CA THR A 229 -11.15 -7.68 -15.34
C THR A 229 -10.12 -6.57 -15.45
N PHE A 230 -9.22 -6.50 -14.47
CA PHE A 230 -8.16 -5.51 -14.46
C PHE A 230 -7.05 -5.91 -15.45
N PRO A 231 -6.72 -5.07 -16.46
CA PRO A 231 -5.64 -5.36 -17.37
C PRO A 231 -4.29 -5.30 -16.66
N LEU A 232 -3.46 -6.32 -16.80
CA LEU A 232 -2.11 -6.35 -16.20
C LEU A 232 -1.09 -5.55 -17.02
N ASP A 233 -1.29 -5.41 -18.32
CA ASP A 233 -0.43 -4.57 -19.17
C ASP A 233 -0.77 -3.09 -18.93
N TYR A 234 0.18 -2.35 -18.36
CA TYR A 234 0.00 -0.92 -18.11
C TYR A 234 -0.28 -0.12 -19.40
N ARG A 235 0.21 -0.58 -20.58
CA ARG A 235 -0.02 0.07 -21.88
C ARG A 235 -1.48 -0.07 -22.33
N GLU A 236 -2.13 -1.15 -21.95
CA GLU A 236 -3.58 -1.29 -22.13
C GLU A 236 -4.33 -0.45 -21.11
N LEU A 237 -3.88 -0.49 -19.86
CA LEU A 237 -4.50 0.24 -18.76
C LEU A 237 -4.48 1.77 -18.96
N ASP A 238 -3.46 2.31 -19.62
CA ASP A 238 -3.41 3.74 -20.00
C ASP A 238 -4.44 4.13 -21.07
N LYS A 239 -4.96 3.15 -21.83
CA LYS A 239 -5.92 3.38 -22.92
C LYS A 239 -7.37 3.12 -22.53
N VAL A 240 -7.62 2.57 -21.36
CA VAL A 240 -8.98 2.24 -20.94
C VAL A 240 -9.79 3.49 -20.68
N LYS A 241 -11.10 3.41 -20.95
CA LYS A 241 -12.06 4.43 -20.55
C LYS A 241 -12.95 3.86 -19.45
N PRO A 242 -13.04 4.48 -18.27
CA PRO A 242 -13.88 3.98 -17.19
C PRO A 242 -15.36 4.08 -17.54
N VAL A 243 -16.12 3.06 -17.15
CA VAL A 243 -17.59 3.03 -17.24
C VAL A 243 -18.13 3.19 -15.84
N TYR A 244 -18.87 4.27 -15.64
CA TYR A 244 -19.36 4.64 -14.31
C TYR A 244 -20.82 4.26 -14.09
N LYS A 245 -21.12 3.87 -12.85
CA LYS A 245 -22.44 3.90 -12.26
C LYS A 245 -22.52 5.10 -11.31
N LYS A 246 -23.64 5.80 -11.33
CA LYS A 246 -23.90 7.00 -10.54
C LYS A 246 -24.72 6.68 -9.31
N PHE A 247 -24.45 7.38 -8.22
CA PHE A 247 -25.16 7.28 -6.96
C PHE A 247 -25.42 8.68 -6.42
N PRO A 248 -26.60 8.95 -5.84
CA PRO A 248 -26.82 10.17 -5.09
C PRO A 248 -25.92 10.18 -3.85
N SER A 249 -25.38 11.33 -3.50
CA SER A 249 -24.56 11.51 -2.31
C SER A 249 -25.44 11.65 -1.05
N TRP A 250 -24.78 11.97 0.05
CA TRP A 250 -25.37 12.26 1.36
C TRP A 250 -24.79 13.57 1.87
N THR A 251 -25.37 14.14 2.93
CA THR A 251 -24.81 15.33 3.58
C THR A 251 -23.93 14.95 4.77
N GLN A 252 -22.98 15.80 5.13
CA GLN A 252 -22.09 15.56 6.28
C GLN A 252 -22.90 15.44 7.58
N GLU A 253 -23.93 16.28 7.76
CA GLU A 253 -24.79 16.26 8.95
C GLU A 253 -25.61 14.97 9.09
N SER A 254 -25.78 14.24 7.98
CA SER A 254 -26.49 12.96 8.00
C SER A 254 -25.61 11.77 8.45
N LEU A 255 -24.27 11.99 8.52
CA LEU A 255 -23.32 11.00 8.99
C LEU A 255 -23.18 11.08 10.51
N SER A 256 -23.45 9.98 11.19
CA SER A 256 -23.16 9.86 12.62
C SER A 256 -22.92 8.40 12.99
N SER A 257 -22.29 8.14 14.12
CA SER A 257 -22.03 6.77 14.62
C SER A 257 -23.29 5.92 14.76
N ASN A 258 -24.44 6.55 14.97
CA ASN A 258 -25.73 5.88 15.17
C ASN A 258 -26.62 5.84 13.92
N LYS A 259 -26.24 6.53 12.84
CA LYS A 259 -27.10 6.64 11.65
C LYS A 259 -26.28 6.72 10.37
N ILE A 260 -26.46 5.76 9.49
CA ILE A 260 -25.89 5.75 8.16
C ILE A 260 -26.97 6.17 7.16
N PRO A 261 -26.74 7.19 6.33
CA PRO A 261 -27.69 7.63 5.31
C PRO A 261 -28.09 6.52 4.34
N ASN A 262 -29.34 6.53 3.88
CA ASN A 262 -29.82 5.49 2.96
C ASN A 262 -29.03 5.44 1.64
N ASN A 263 -28.58 6.57 1.13
CA ASN A 263 -27.76 6.65 -0.08
C ASN A 263 -26.40 5.95 0.12
N LEU A 264 -25.76 6.16 1.29
CA LEU A 264 -24.51 5.47 1.64
C LEU A 264 -24.75 3.97 1.84
N LYS A 265 -25.86 3.57 2.50
CA LYS A 265 -26.23 2.14 2.61
C LYS A 265 -26.42 1.50 1.24
N ALA A 266 -27.05 2.20 0.30
CA ALA A 266 -27.25 1.72 -1.06
C ALA A 266 -25.91 1.55 -1.81
N LEU A 267 -24.99 2.50 -1.64
CA LEU A 267 -23.64 2.41 -2.20
C LEU A 267 -22.86 1.22 -1.60
N ILE A 268 -22.88 1.06 -0.27
CA ILE A 268 -22.21 -0.05 0.42
C ILE A 268 -22.74 -1.40 -0.08
N LYS A 269 -24.07 -1.58 -0.10
CA LYS A 269 -24.69 -2.82 -0.64
C LYS A 269 -24.31 -3.09 -2.09
N PHE A 270 -24.16 -2.06 -2.90
CA PHE A 270 -23.73 -2.21 -4.27
C PHE A 270 -22.25 -2.65 -4.35
N ILE A 271 -21.37 -2.06 -3.54
CA ILE A 271 -19.95 -2.43 -3.44
C ILE A 271 -19.82 -3.88 -3.00
N GLU A 272 -20.50 -4.29 -1.93
CA GLU A 272 -20.50 -5.67 -1.42
C GLU A 272 -20.95 -6.67 -2.50
N LYS A 273 -22.05 -6.36 -3.19
CA LYS A 273 -22.55 -7.21 -4.27
C LYS A 273 -21.57 -7.32 -5.44
N PHE A 274 -20.91 -6.24 -5.80
CA PHE A 274 -19.95 -6.22 -6.92
C PHE A 274 -18.66 -6.96 -6.59
N LEU A 275 -18.16 -6.79 -5.36
CA LEU A 275 -16.89 -7.35 -4.90
C LEU A 275 -17.04 -8.74 -4.28
N GLU A 276 -18.27 -9.16 -3.94
CA GLU A 276 -18.59 -10.44 -3.30
C GLU A 276 -17.96 -10.61 -1.91
N ILE A 277 -17.71 -9.49 -1.21
CA ILE A 277 -17.21 -9.46 0.17
C ILE A 277 -18.00 -8.46 1.00
N LYS A 278 -17.90 -8.56 2.35
CA LYS A 278 -18.55 -7.61 3.25
C LYS A 278 -17.71 -6.38 3.51
N VAL A 279 -18.36 -5.23 3.58
CA VAL A 279 -17.82 -4.02 4.19
C VAL A 279 -18.07 -4.14 5.69
N SER A 280 -17.02 -4.41 6.45
CA SER A 280 -17.10 -4.64 7.90
C SER A 280 -17.07 -3.36 8.73
N MET A 281 -16.51 -2.29 8.15
CA MET A 281 -16.42 -1.00 8.80
C MET A 281 -16.32 0.14 7.80
N ILE A 282 -16.77 1.32 8.23
CA ILE A 282 -16.59 2.59 7.50
C ILE A 282 -15.98 3.64 8.42
N SER A 283 -15.19 4.57 7.86
CA SER A 283 -14.72 5.75 8.59
C SER A 283 -15.44 7.00 8.06
N ILE A 284 -16.01 7.77 8.97
CA ILE A 284 -16.75 9.01 8.73
C ILE A 284 -15.96 10.26 9.14
N GLY A 285 -14.69 10.09 9.48
CA GLY A 285 -13.74 11.13 9.87
C GLY A 285 -12.37 10.53 10.21
N PRO A 286 -11.40 11.35 10.65
CA PRO A 286 -10.02 10.92 10.91
C PRO A 286 -9.82 10.21 12.25
N GLU A 287 -10.74 10.41 13.21
CA GLU A 287 -10.57 9.93 14.57
C GLU A 287 -11.01 8.46 14.74
N ARG A 288 -10.42 7.79 15.73
CA ARG A 288 -10.77 6.40 16.04
C ARG A 288 -12.24 6.22 16.42
N SER A 289 -12.82 7.21 17.07
CA SER A 289 -14.25 7.25 17.46
C SER A 289 -15.21 7.41 16.27
N GLU A 290 -14.68 7.78 15.09
CA GLU A 290 -15.43 7.99 13.85
C GLU A 290 -15.42 6.76 12.93
N ILE A 291 -15.13 5.58 13.50
CA ILE A 291 -15.26 4.28 12.82
C ILE A 291 -16.60 3.66 13.21
N ILE A 292 -17.38 3.29 12.21
CA ILE A 292 -18.64 2.57 12.37
C ILE A 292 -18.43 1.12 11.91
N TYR A 293 -18.71 0.17 12.78
CA TYR A 293 -18.74 -1.27 12.46
C TYR A 293 -20.12 -1.65 11.90
N LEU A 294 -20.15 -2.45 10.82
CA LEU A 294 -21.35 -2.81 10.06
C LEU A 294 -21.77 -4.26 10.28
#